data_d588bfd489e58af43c5d307ddbd49662
#
_entry.id   d588bfd489e58af43c5d307ddbd49662
#
_cell.length_a   1.000
_cell.length_b   1.000
_cell.length_c   1.000
_cell.angle_alpha   90.00
_cell.angle_beta   90.00
_cell.angle_gamma   90.00
#
_symmetry.space_group_name_H-M   'P 1'
#
loop_
_entity.id
_entity.type
_entity.pdbx_description
1 polymer ?
#
loop_
_entity_poly.entity_id
_entity_poly.type
_entity_poly.pdbx_seq_one_letter_code
_entity_poly.pdbx_strand_id
1 'polypeptide(L)'
;MKKVLLATSALTLSAGFASADVSMSGTGGAGLFGAAGADLSVYSGADLNFSLSGASDNGMTFSTSIDMGAGQTLDVGDFELDTQDMGTDATPVISIGVAGVTITMAQDDIDDLYDDDIGGDIGVSGAMGDLTYSIVTGLEDSDPTSISIGYSAGAISGSVVSSDSGDAEDASTVSVSYAMGDITVSVEADTDRTGADTSTTTISYAMSDGMTVSVEESEGVVEASLSYSSGAISVGVTANDATNEEWEATMAYDLGGGATFNIGTNQDDTTFAGVGFSF
;
A
#
# COMPACT_ATOMS: atom_id res chain seq x y z
N MET A 1 39.27 0.87 -10.98
CA MET A 1 37.87 0.55 -11.33
C MET A 1 37.59 -0.87 -10.89
N LYS A 2 37.09 -1.06 -9.69
CA LYS A 2 36.69 -2.38 -9.18
C LYS A 2 35.18 -2.50 -9.37
N LYS A 3 34.79 -3.35 -10.30
CA LYS A 3 33.37 -3.74 -10.47
C LYS A 3 33.00 -4.58 -9.25
N VAL A 4 32.15 -4.04 -8.40
CA VAL A 4 31.45 -4.82 -7.39
C VAL A 4 30.42 -5.65 -8.16
N LEU A 5 30.73 -6.92 -8.38
CA LEU A 5 29.72 -7.90 -8.78
C LEU A 5 28.84 -8.12 -7.54
N LEU A 6 27.62 -7.61 -7.57
CA LEU A 6 26.56 -8.18 -6.76
C LEU A 6 26.32 -9.60 -7.29
N ALA A 7 26.90 -10.56 -6.62
CA ALA A 7 26.57 -11.95 -6.84
C ALA A 7 25.18 -12.17 -6.23
N THR A 8 24.15 -12.15 -7.06
CA THR A 8 22.89 -12.82 -6.75
C THR A 8 23.24 -14.29 -6.57
N SER A 9 23.45 -14.70 -5.32
CA SER A 9 23.64 -16.11 -5.01
C SER A 9 22.29 -16.79 -5.14
N ALA A 10 21.91 -17.19 -6.35
CA ALA A 10 20.92 -18.22 -6.53
C ALA A 10 21.48 -19.49 -5.86
N LEU A 11 21.08 -19.73 -4.63
CA LEU A 11 21.35 -20.99 -3.95
C LEU A 11 20.42 -22.04 -4.56
N THR A 12 20.80 -22.58 -5.72
CA THR A 12 20.13 -23.75 -6.31
C THR A 12 20.46 -24.94 -5.46
N LEU A 13 19.66 -25.27 -4.48
CA LEU A 13 19.62 -26.55 -3.84
C LEU A 13 18.99 -27.53 -4.83
N SER A 14 19.81 -28.14 -5.67
CA SER A 14 19.40 -29.24 -6.53
C SER A 14 19.27 -30.53 -5.71
N ALA A 15 18.09 -30.77 -5.20
CA ALA A 15 17.66 -32.11 -4.78
C ALA A 15 16.16 -32.20 -5.10
N GLY A 16 15.84 -32.75 -6.28
CA GLY A 16 14.61 -33.47 -6.62
C GLY A 16 13.23 -32.93 -6.17
N PHE A 17 13.12 -31.68 -5.78
CA PHE A 17 11.90 -31.00 -5.35
C PHE A 17 11.85 -29.62 -5.99
N ALA A 18 10.68 -29.17 -6.35
CA ALA A 18 10.29 -27.86 -6.82
C ALA A 18 11.41 -26.79 -6.82
N SER A 19 11.60 -26.05 -7.89
CA SER A 19 12.52 -24.92 -7.89
C SER A 19 12.07 -23.93 -6.82
N ALA A 20 12.86 -23.78 -5.76
CA ALA A 20 12.67 -22.74 -4.78
C ALA A 20 13.49 -21.53 -5.23
N ASP A 21 12.82 -20.40 -5.39
CA ASP A 21 13.46 -19.14 -5.70
C ASP A 21 13.54 -18.27 -4.43
N VAL A 22 14.67 -17.65 -4.23
CA VAL A 22 14.87 -16.64 -3.19
C VAL A 22 15.19 -15.33 -3.89
N SER A 23 14.38 -14.32 -3.67
CA SER A 23 14.65 -12.97 -4.12
C SER A 23 14.83 -12.03 -2.92
N MET A 24 15.63 -11.01 -3.11
CA MET A 24 15.86 -9.96 -2.14
C MET A 24 15.58 -8.63 -2.83
N SER A 25 14.82 -7.80 -2.19
CA SER A 25 14.60 -6.41 -2.54
C SER A 25 14.81 -5.55 -1.31
N GLY A 26 14.97 -4.27 -1.50
CA GLY A 26 15.09 -3.37 -0.37
C GLY A 26 14.87 -1.93 -0.76
N THR A 27 14.53 -1.16 0.24
CA THR A 27 14.42 0.29 0.17
C THR A 27 15.32 0.92 1.21
N GLY A 28 15.67 2.15 1.01
CA GLY A 28 16.40 2.91 2.01
C GLY A 28 16.39 4.38 1.69
N GLY A 29 16.73 5.20 2.66
CA GLY A 29 16.75 6.62 2.46
C GLY A 29 17.49 7.37 3.57
N ALA A 30 17.84 8.60 3.25
CA ALA A 30 18.41 9.53 4.22
C ALA A 30 18.12 10.96 3.80
N GLY A 31 17.97 11.83 4.78
CA GLY A 31 17.67 13.23 4.51
C GLY A 31 17.52 14.06 5.77
N LEU A 32 16.82 15.16 5.61
CA LEU A 32 16.43 16.10 6.66
C LEU A 32 14.92 16.03 6.81
N PHE A 33 14.45 16.01 8.05
CA PHE A 33 13.07 16.06 8.44
C PHE A 33 12.85 17.02 9.60
N GLY A 34 11.83 17.84 9.51
CA GLY A 34 11.41 18.74 10.58
C GLY A 34 9.90 18.65 10.75
N ALA A 35 9.47 18.06 11.87
CA ALA A 35 8.07 18.09 12.26
C ALA A 35 7.63 19.49 12.66
N ALA A 36 6.33 19.72 12.71
CA ALA A 36 5.70 20.97 13.13
C ALA A 36 6.34 21.57 14.40
N GLY A 37 6.92 22.76 14.30
CA GLY A 37 7.52 23.46 15.42
C GLY A 37 8.85 22.87 15.97
N ALA A 38 9.43 21.89 15.29
CA ALA A 38 10.70 21.27 15.64
C ALA A 38 11.85 21.73 14.71
N ASP A 39 13.08 21.62 15.22
CA ASP A 39 14.26 21.85 14.39
C ASP A 39 14.47 20.68 13.40
N LEU A 40 15.05 20.99 12.24
CA LEU A 40 15.43 19.97 11.26
C LEU A 40 16.41 18.95 11.86
N SER A 41 16.11 17.69 11.69
CA SER A 41 16.93 16.56 12.10
C SER A 41 17.30 15.68 10.92
N VAL A 42 18.37 14.92 11.06
CA VAL A 42 18.77 13.92 10.06
C VAL A 42 18.01 12.62 10.32
N TYR A 43 17.40 12.06 9.28
CA TYR A 43 16.90 10.70 9.31
C TYR A 43 17.73 9.79 8.40
N SER A 44 17.76 8.52 8.69
CA SER A 44 18.27 7.48 7.80
C SER A 44 17.68 6.13 8.18
N GLY A 45 17.35 5.33 7.20
CA GLY A 45 16.81 3.99 7.39
C GLY A 45 16.95 3.13 6.15
N ALA A 46 16.75 1.85 6.36
CA ALA A 46 16.70 0.86 5.30
C ALA A 46 15.81 -0.30 5.72
N ASP A 47 15.12 -0.84 4.74
CA ASP A 47 14.32 -2.03 4.84
C ASP A 47 14.74 -3.05 3.79
N LEU A 48 14.82 -4.33 4.16
CA LEU A 48 15.21 -5.47 3.33
C LEU A 48 14.12 -6.53 3.36
N ASN A 49 13.59 -6.85 2.21
CA ASN A 49 12.59 -7.89 2.05
C ASN A 49 13.18 -9.13 1.37
N PHE A 50 13.03 -10.29 2.00
CA PHE A 50 13.41 -11.60 1.50
C PHE A 50 12.15 -12.38 1.12
N SER A 51 11.93 -12.60 -0.15
CA SER A 51 10.82 -13.42 -0.63
C SER A 51 11.31 -14.81 -1.00
N LEU A 52 10.64 -15.82 -0.48
CA LEU A 52 10.87 -17.23 -0.77
C LEU A 52 9.66 -17.76 -1.54
N SER A 53 9.87 -18.38 -2.67
CA SER A 53 8.79 -18.99 -3.45
C SER A 53 9.21 -20.32 -4.02
N GLY A 54 8.23 -21.16 -4.31
CA GLY A 54 8.45 -22.46 -4.91
C GLY A 54 7.18 -23.00 -5.56
N ALA A 55 7.35 -24.00 -6.43
CA ALA A 55 6.25 -24.70 -7.06
C ALA A 55 6.47 -26.22 -6.96
N SER A 56 5.40 -26.95 -6.71
CA SER A 56 5.40 -28.41 -6.73
C SER A 56 5.15 -28.93 -8.15
N ASP A 57 5.49 -30.18 -8.40
CA ASP A 57 5.27 -30.85 -9.71
C ASP A 57 3.80 -30.90 -10.15
N ASN A 58 2.86 -30.79 -9.22
CA ASN A 58 1.42 -30.75 -9.49
C ASN A 58 0.85 -29.34 -9.68
N GLY A 59 1.73 -28.33 -9.76
CA GLY A 59 1.34 -26.94 -10.04
C GLY A 59 0.86 -26.13 -8.83
N MET A 60 1.03 -26.64 -7.61
CA MET A 60 0.84 -25.82 -6.40
C MET A 60 2.04 -24.88 -6.23
N THR A 61 1.77 -23.62 -5.89
CA THR A 61 2.81 -22.64 -5.56
C THR A 61 2.80 -22.34 -4.06
N PHE A 62 3.97 -22.01 -3.54
CA PHE A 62 4.17 -21.62 -2.14
C PHE A 62 4.98 -20.34 -2.10
N SER A 63 4.63 -19.40 -1.26
CA SER A 63 5.43 -18.21 -1.02
C SER A 63 5.33 -17.73 0.41
N THR A 64 6.40 -17.09 0.87
CA THR A 64 6.45 -16.33 2.13
C THR A 64 7.48 -15.24 1.99
N SER A 65 7.38 -14.20 2.82
CA SER A 65 8.38 -13.12 2.89
C SER A 65 8.78 -12.89 4.33
N ILE A 66 9.98 -12.34 4.49
CA ILE A 66 10.52 -11.87 5.76
C ILE A 66 11.17 -10.53 5.47
N ASP A 67 10.85 -9.53 6.25
CA ASP A 67 11.47 -8.20 6.20
C ASP A 67 12.42 -7.97 7.37
N MET A 68 13.36 -7.08 7.16
CA MET A 68 14.34 -6.68 8.16
C MET A 68 14.66 -5.20 7.94
N GLY A 69 14.25 -4.37 8.86
CA GLY A 69 14.48 -2.95 8.79
C GLY A 69 15.40 -2.39 9.87
N ALA A 70 15.89 -1.18 9.68
CA ALA A 70 16.66 -0.44 10.67
C ALA A 70 16.59 1.06 10.40
N GLY A 71 16.48 1.85 11.48
CA GLY A 71 16.42 3.30 11.42
C GLY A 71 15.04 3.82 11.07
N GLN A 72 14.97 4.94 10.36
CA GLN A 72 13.71 5.57 9.96
C GLN A 72 13.76 5.90 8.47
N THR A 73 12.69 5.60 7.76
CA THR A 73 12.47 5.99 6.37
C THR A 73 11.42 7.08 6.29
N LEU A 74 11.46 7.88 5.24
CA LEU A 74 10.50 8.94 5.02
C LEU A 74 9.26 8.38 4.33
N ASP A 75 8.09 8.53 4.95
CA ASP A 75 6.82 8.49 4.26
C ASP A 75 6.52 9.88 3.68
N VAL A 76 6.50 9.94 2.35
CA VAL A 76 6.25 11.18 1.61
C VAL A 76 4.77 11.55 1.62
N GLY A 77 3.88 10.53 1.66
CA GLY A 77 2.43 10.70 1.63
C GLY A 77 1.89 11.28 2.94
N ASP A 78 2.36 10.76 4.06
CA ASP A 78 1.85 11.12 5.37
C ASP A 78 2.70 12.17 6.09
N PHE A 79 3.78 12.64 5.45
CA PHE A 79 4.69 13.64 6.03
C PHE A 79 5.30 13.20 7.37
N GLU A 80 5.66 11.93 7.48
CA GLU A 80 6.21 11.37 8.72
C GLU A 80 7.43 10.48 8.49
N LEU A 81 8.03 10.04 9.59
CA LEU A 81 9.15 9.10 9.58
C LEU A 81 8.73 7.76 10.16
N ASP A 82 8.70 6.73 9.32
CA ASP A 82 8.43 5.36 9.73
C ASP A 82 9.64 4.72 10.37
N THR A 83 9.46 4.19 11.56
CA THR A 83 10.50 3.41 12.21
C THR A 83 10.54 2.02 11.60
N GLN A 84 11.67 1.69 11.02
CA GLN A 84 11.91 0.37 10.46
C GLN A 84 12.39 -0.58 11.58
N ASP A 85 11.77 -1.73 11.66
CA ASP A 85 12.09 -2.73 12.67
C ASP A 85 12.89 -3.90 12.11
N MET A 86 13.35 -4.77 13.00
CA MET A 86 14.16 -5.95 12.65
C MET A 86 13.32 -7.19 12.36
N GLY A 87 12.02 -7.05 12.12
CA GLY A 87 11.12 -8.19 11.86
C GLY A 87 11.05 -9.21 13.00
N THR A 88 11.28 -8.76 14.24
CA THR A 88 11.37 -9.67 15.40
C THR A 88 10.01 -10.14 15.90
N ASP A 89 8.96 -9.46 15.53
CA ASP A 89 7.59 -9.74 15.98
C ASP A 89 6.67 -10.23 14.84
N ALA A 90 7.16 -10.23 13.60
CA ALA A 90 6.35 -10.64 12.46
C ALA A 90 6.18 -12.17 12.41
N THR A 91 4.94 -12.61 12.39
CA THR A 91 4.59 -13.99 12.05
C THR A 91 4.68 -14.16 10.52
N PRO A 92 5.42 -15.14 10.00
CA PRO A 92 5.54 -15.28 8.56
C PRO A 92 4.20 -15.66 7.93
N VAL A 93 3.73 -14.84 7.01
CA VAL A 93 2.56 -15.14 6.18
C VAL A 93 2.94 -16.15 5.11
N ILE A 94 2.25 -17.28 5.06
CA ILE A 94 2.48 -18.34 4.06
C ILE A 94 1.31 -18.37 3.09
N SER A 95 1.60 -18.20 1.81
CA SER A 95 0.62 -18.28 0.73
C SER A 95 0.76 -19.56 -0.08
N ILE A 96 -0.34 -20.22 -0.37
CA ILE A 96 -0.44 -21.45 -1.16
C ILE A 96 -1.37 -21.20 -2.33
N GLY A 97 -0.83 -21.24 -3.55
CA GLY A 97 -1.61 -21.07 -4.78
C GLY A 97 -1.98 -22.41 -5.41
N VAL A 98 -3.26 -22.59 -5.74
CA VAL A 98 -3.79 -23.79 -6.42
C VAL A 98 -4.88 -23.39 -7.40
N ALA A 99 -4.69 -23.68 -8.67
CA ALA A 99 -5.73 -23.52 -9.72
C ALA A 99 -6.40 -22.14 -9.75
N GLY A 100 -5.64 -21.06 -9.47
CA GLY A 100 -6.15 -19.68 -9.48
C GLY A 100 -6.79 -19.23 -8.17
N VAL A 101 -6.73 -20.07 -7.13
CA VAL A 101 -7.09 -19.72 -5.75
C VAL A 101 -5.82 -19.62 -4.92
N THR A 102 -5.72 -18.60 -4.09
CA THR A 102 -4.65 -18.45 -3.09
C THR A 102 -5.24 -18.65 -1.70
N ILE A 103 -4.59 -19.49 -0.90
CA ILE A 103 -4.86 -19.67 0.52
C ILE A 103 -3.67 -19.08 1.28
N THR A 104 -3.95 -18.19 2.20
CA THR A 104 -2.95 -17.54 3.06
C THR A 104 -3.14 -17.98 4.49
N MET A 105 -2.05 -18.20 5.21
CA MET A 105 -2.07 -18.62 6.62
C MET A 105 -1.00 -17.86 7.39
N ALA A 106 -1.40 -17.29 8.52
CA ALA A 106 -0.52 -16.67 9.51
C ALA A 106 -1.21 -16.74 10.87
N GLN A 107 -0.54 -16.39 11.94
CA GLN A 107 -1.15 -16.24 13.25
C GLN A 107 -1.37 -14.75 13.51
N ASP A 108 -2.62 -14.30 13.43
CA ASP A 108 -3.05 -12.91 13.64
C ASP A 108 -2.30 -11.85 12.77
N ASP A 109 -1.79 -12.27 11.61
CA ASP A 109 -0.91 -11.44 10.76
C ASP A 109 -1.40 -11.35 9.31
N ILE A 110 -2.66 -11.69 9.08
CA ILE A 110 -3.36 -11.42 7.81
C ILE A 110 -4.33 -10.29 8.06
N ASP A 111 -4.08 -9.15 7.47
CA ASP A 111 -4.91 -7.96 7.64
C ASP A 111 -6.38 -8.25 7.33
N ASP A 112 -7.27 -7.78 8.19
CA ASP A 112 -8.70 -7.73 7.88
C ASP A 112 -8.92 -6.88 6.62
N LEU A 113 -9.90 -7.22 5.81
CA LEU A 113 -10.11 -6.55 4.51
C LEU A 113 -10.71 -5.15 4.62
N TYR A 114 -11.15 -4.75 5.80
CA TYR A 114 -11.68 -3.42 6.10
C TYR A 114 -10.71 -2.59 6.96
N ASP A 115 -10.02 -3.22 7.90
CA ASP A 115 -9.21 -2.55 8.93
C ASP A 115 -7.89 -3.34 9.12
N ASP A 116 -6.79 -2.78 8.66
CA ASP A 116 -5.47 -3.43 8.68
C ASP A 116 -4.82 -3.50 10.07
N ASP A 117 -5.38 -2.79 11.05
CA ASP A 117 -4.98 -2.91 12.45
C ASP A 117 -5.51 -4.21 13.12
N ILE A 118 -6.37 -4.96 12.42
CA ILE A 118 -6.99 -6.18 12.92
C ILE A 118 -6.50 -7.38 12.11
N GLY A 119 -5.88 -8.33 12.78
CA GLY A 119 -5.34 -9.54 12.16
C GLY A 119 -6.33 -10.71 12.07
N GLY A 120 -6.14 -11.56 11.08
CA GLY A 120 -6.80 -12.86 10.93
C GLY A 120 -5.77 -13.96 10.65
N ASP A 121 -6.23 -15.21 10.68
CA ASP A 121 -5.37 -16.40 10.57
C ASP A 121 -5.37 -17.04 9.19
N ILE A 122 -6.51 -16.96 8.49
CA ILE A 122 -6.72 -17.64 7.21
C ILE A 122 -7.32 -16.67 6.21
N GLY A 123 -6.65 -16.53 5.07
CA GLY A 123 -7.12 -15.80 3.91
C GLY A 123 -7.40 -16.74 2.73
N VAL A 124 -8.43 -16.47 1.95
CA VAL A 124 -8.72 -17.14 0.68
C VAL A 124 -9.05 -16.10 -0.36
N SER A 125 -8.34 -16.08 -1.47
CA SER A 125 -8.58 -15.13 -2.55
C SER A 125 -8.51 -15.78 -3.93
N GLY A 126 -9.13 -15.14 -4.91
CA GLY A 126 -9.13 -15.61 -6.28
C GLY A 126 -9.87 -14.69 -7.24
N ALA A 127 -9.94 -15.12 -8.51
CA ALA A 127 -10.64 -14.39 -9.56
C ALA A 127 -11.47 -15.32 -10.43
N MET A 128 -12.61 -14.83 -10.89
CA MET A 128 -13.51 -15.50 -11.85
C MET A 128 -13.94 -14.51 -12.94
N GLY A 129 -13.21 -14.49 -14.06
CA GLY A 129 -13.42 -13.50 -15.10
C GLY A 129 -13.14 -12.10 -14.61
N ASP A 130 -14.12 -11.22 -14.68
CA ASP A 130 -14.03 -9.82 -14.24
C ASP A 130 -14.30 -9.63 -12.72
N LEU A 131 -14.57 -10.71 -12.01
CA LEU A 131 -14.81 -10.71 -10.57
C LEU A 131 -13.55 -11.16 -9.81
N THR A 132 -13.25 -10.47 -8.72
CA THR A 132 -12.29 -10.88 -7.70
C THR A 132 -13.00 -11.11 -6.37
N TYR A 133 -12.45 -11.98 -5.54
CA TYR A 133 -12.95 -12.19 -4.20
C TYR A 133 -11.80 -12.42 -3.23
N SER A 134 -12.00 -12.00 -1.99
CA SER A 134 -11.14 -12.30 -0.86
C SER A 134 -11.98 -12.52 0.39
N ILE A 135 -11.53 -13.41 1.26
CA ILE A 135 -12.13 -13.70 2.56
C ILE A 135 -10.97 -13.82 3.53
N VAL A 136 -11.05 -13.15 4.67
CA VAL A 136 -10.12 -13.30 5.79
C VAL A 136 -10.91 -13.66 7.03
N THR A 137 -10.41 -14.56 7.84
CA THR A 137 -11.05 -14.97 9.11
C THR A 137 -10.00 -15.35 10.14
N GLY A 138 -10.21 -14.99 11.36
CA GLY A 138 -9.49 -15.53 12.51
C GLY A 138 -10.08 -16.86 13.00
N LEU A 139 -9.41 -17.51 13.94
CA LEU A 139 -9.81 -18.79 14.53
C LEU A 139 -10.28 -18.66 15.97
N GLU A 140 -10.14 -17.49 16.58
CA GLU A 140 -10.67 -17.21 17.92
C GLU A 140 -12.12 -16.70 17.83
N ASP A 141 -12.90 -16.86 18.92
CA ASP A 141 -14.33 -16.49 18.92
C ASP A 141 -14.59 -14.97 18.77
N SER A 142 -13.56 -14.14 19.02
CA SER A 142 -13.61 -12.67 18.90
C SER A 142 -13.01 -12.14 17.60
N ASP A 143 -12.43 -13.02 16.78
CA ASP A 143 -11.74 -12.58 15.59
C ASP A 143 -12.72 -12.19 14.48
N PRO A 144 -12.35 -11.21 13.66
CA PRO A 144 -13.18 -10.75 12.56
C PRO A 144 -13.29 -11.82 11.46
N THR A 145 -14.35 -11.68 10.68
CA THR A 145 -14.47 -12.32 9.38
C THR A 145 -14.83 -11.27 8.35
N SER A 146 -13.96 -11.05 7.39
CA SER A 146 -14.17 -10.08 6.35
C SER A 146 -14.24 -10.70 4.96
N ILE A 147 -15.02 -10.07 4.10
CA ILE A 147 -15.25 -10.49 2.70
C ILE A 147 -15.11 -9.27 1.80
N SER A 148 -14.36 -9.42 0.73
CA SER A 148 -14.28 -8.44 -0.36
C SER A 148 -14.70 -9.07 -1.68
N ILE A 149 -15.50 -8.35 -2.46
CA ILE A 149 -15.87 -8.71 -3.83
C ILE A 149 -15.59 -7.49 -4.70
N GLY A 150 -14.71 -7.67 -5.69
CA GLY A 150 -14.40 -6.65 -6.69
C GLY A 150 -14.94 -7.03 -8.07
N TYR A 151 -15.31 -6.03 -8.85
CA TYR A 151 -15.68 -6.16 -10.26
C TYR A 151 -14.98 -5.10 -11.09
N SER A 152 -14.43 -5.49 -12.25
CA SER A 152 -13.81 -4.54 -13.17
C SER A 152 -14.02 -4.98 -14.60
N ALA A 153 -14.86 -4.25 -15.36
CA ALA A 153 -15.11 -4.53 -16.77
C ALA A 153 -15.23 -3.23 -17.58
N GLY A 154 -14.34 -3.06 -18.53
CA GLY A 154 -14.29 -1.87 -19.40
C GLY A 154 -14.12 -0.59 -18.62
N ALA A 155 -15.12 0.29 -18.64
CA ALA A 155 -15.08 1.59 -18.00
C ALA A 155 -15.62 1.57 -16.55
N ILE A 156 -16.14 0.45 -16.08
CA ILE A 156 -16.78 0.33 -14.77
C ILE A 156 -15.92 -0.55 -13.87
N SER A 157 -15.69 -0.10 -12.65
CA SER A 157 -15.16 -0.90 -11.55
C SER A 157 -15.90 -0.59 -10.26
N GLY A 158 -15.86 -1.51 -9.33
CA GLY A 158 -16.43 -1.32 -8.01
C GLY A 158 -16.06 -2.46 -7.09
N SER A 159 -16.21 -2.24 -5.80
CA SER A 159 -15.97 -3.25 -4.77
C SER A 159 -16.96 -3.11 -3.63
N VAL A 160 -17.14 -4.20 -2.94
CA VAL A 160 -17.84 -4.27 -1.65
C VAL A 160 -16.91 -4.99 -0.70
N VAL A 161 -16.65 -4.36 0.44
CA VAL A 161 -15.96 -4.97 1.59
C VAL A 161 -16.95 -4.99 2.74
N SER A 162 -16.98 -6.07 3.49
CA SER A 162 -17.74 -6.16 4.73
C SER A 162 -16.93 -6.96 5.74
N SER A 163 -16.86 -6.46 6.97
CA SER A 163 -16.19 -7.11 8.08
C SER A 163 -17.11 -7.18 9.29
N ASP A 164 -17.26 -8.41 9.81
CA ASP A 164 -17.93 -8.73 11.06
C ASP A 164 -16.85 -8.90 12.13
N SER A 165 -16.80 -8.02 13.11
CA SER A 165 -15.80 -8.05 14.18
C SER A 165 -16.24 -8.84 15.43
N GLY A 166 -17.40 -9.46 15.40
CA GLY A 166 -17.95 -10.24 16.53
C GLY A 166 -18.43 -9.41 17.74
N ASP A 167 -17.69 -8.41 18.15
CA ASP A 167 -17.95 -7.62 19.37
C ASP A 167 -18.27 -6.13 19.11
N ALA A 168 -18.01 -5.59 17.93
CA ALA A 168 -18.32 -4.22 17.51
C ALA A 168 -19.46 -4.20 16.48
N GLU A 169 -19.85 -3.03 16.00
CA GLU A 169 -20.74 -2.95 14.85
C GLU A 169 -20.00 -3.47 13.59
N ASP A 170 -20.78 -4.07 12.68
CA ASP A 170 -20.23 -4.51 11.39
C ASP A 170 -19.76 -3.29 10.56
N ALA A 171 -18.63 -3.42 9.92
CA ALA A 171 -18.09 -2.40 9.05
C ALA A 171 -18.25 -2.77 7.58
N SER A 172 -18.41 -1.79 6.71
CA SER A 172 -18.51 -2.05 5.27
C SER A 172 -18.13 -0.84 4.43
N THR A 173 -17.48 -1.11 3.30
CA THR A 173 -17.19 -0.11 2.27
C THR A 173 -17.77 -0.58 0.94
N VAL A 174 -18.46 0.31 0.25
CA VAL A 174 -18.96 0.10 -1.12
C VAL A 174 -18.40 1.18 -2.02
N SER A 175 -17.64 0.80 -3.03
CA SER A 175 -17.09 1.73 -4.01
C SER A 175 -17.57 1.42 -5.42
N VAL A 176 -17.78 2.47 -6.21
CA VAL A 176 -18.08 2.39 -7.65
C VAL A 176 -17.30 3.48 -8.37
N SER A 177 -16.66 3.13 -9.47
CA SER A 177 -15.93 4.05 -10.33
C SER A 177 -16.34 3.88 -11.79
N TYR A 178 -16.43 4.99 -12.50
CA TYR A 178 -16.73 5.03 -13.94
C TYR A 178 -15.77 5.95 -14.68
N ALA A 179 -15.08 5.41 -15.68
CA ALA A 179 -14.15 6.14 -16.53
C ALA A 179 -14.82 6.57 -17.84
N MET A 180 -14.79 7.87 -18.14
CA MET A 180 -15.29 8.48 -19.38
C MET A 180 -14.15 9.17 -20.13
N GLY A 181 -13.35 8.40 -20.86
CA GLY A 181 -12.15 8.94 -21.49
C GLY A 181 -11.15 9.42 -20.44
N ASP A 182 -10.89 10.71 -20.40
CA ASP A 182 -9.93 11.31 -19.47
C ASP A 182 -10.55 11.70 -18.11
N ILE A 183 -11.86 11.49 -17.94
CA ILE A 183 -12.57 11.76 -16.69
C ILE A 183 -12.89 10.46 -15.97
N THR A 184 -12.63 10.41 -14.68
CA THR A 184 -13.07 9.33 -13.80
C THR A 184 -13.93 9.91 -12.69
N VAL A 185 -15.06 9.29 -12.43
CA VAL A 185 -15.94 9.61 -11.31
C VAL A 185 -16.04 8.39 -10.41
N SER A 186 -15.77 8.55 -9.11
CA SER A 186 -15.95 7.50 -8.12
C SER A 186 -16.82 7.98 -6.97
N VAL A 187 -17.55 7.04 -6.41
CA VAL A 187 -18.35 7.23 -5.19
C VAL A 187 -18.02 6.07 -4.26
N GLU A 188 -17.77 6.40 -3.02
CA GLU A 188 -17.59 5.44 -1.95
C GLU A 188 -18.56 5.75 -0.82
N ALA A 189 -19.14 4.70 -0.25
CA ALA A 189 -19.94 4.77 0.95
C ALA A 189 -19.32 3.81 1.97
N ASP A 190 -19.02 4.32 3.13
CA ASP A 190 -18.38 3.59 4.21
C ASP A 190 -19.26 3.64 5.46
N THR A 191 -19.34 2.51 6.16
CA THR A 191 -19.92 2.40 7.49
C THR A 191 -18.84 1.84 8.41
N ASP A 192 -18.39 2.62 9.36
CA ASP A 192 -17.32 2.21 10.26
C ASP A 192 -17.81 1.29 11.40
N ARG A 193 -16.86 0.76 12.17
CA ARG A 193 -17.13 -0.13 13.34
C ARG A 193 -17.84 0.56 14.50
N THR A 194 -18.10 1.86 14.41
CA THR A 194 -18.95 2.60 15.38
C THR A 194 -20.36 2.80 14.87
N GLY A 195 -20.65 2.37 13.62
CA GLY A 195 -21.90 2.56 12.92
C GLY A 195 -22.06 3.96 12.35
N ALA A 196 -20.96 4.72 12.18
CA ALA A 196 -21.01 6.00 11.50
C ALA A 196 -20.90 5.78 9.98
N ASP A 197 -21.75 6.49 9.23
CA ASP A 197 -21.79 6.44 7.78
C ASP A 197 -21.05 7.64 7.21
N THR A 198 -20.15 7.41 6.25
CA THR A 198 -19.50 8.45 5.45
C THR A 198 -19.75 8.22 3.96
N SER A 199 -19.68 9.27 3.17
CA SER A 199 -19.80 9.18 1.72
C SER A 199 -18.81 10.12 1.06
N THR A 200 -17.98 9.56 0.19
CA THR A 200 -16.94 10.29 -0.54
C THR A 200 -17.23 10.25 -2.03
N THR A 201 -17.14 11.39 -2.68
CA THR A 201 -17.28 11.51 -4.14
C THR A 201 -16.03 12.15 -4.71
N THR A 202 -15.36 11.47 -5.65
CA THR A 202 -14.16 11.97 -6.30
C THR A 202 -14.38 12.12 -7.80
N ILE A 203 -13.96 13.24 -8.35
CA ILE A 203 -13.92 13.49 -9.81
C ILE A 203 -12.47 13.80 -10.18
N SER A 204 -11.90 12.97 -11.05
CA SER A 204 -10.54 13.16 -11.56
C SER A 204 -10.57 13.43 -13.06
N TYR A 205 -9.69 14.33 -13.51
CA TYR A 205 -9.48 14.63 -14.92
C TYR A 205 -8.01 14.51 -15.28
N ALA A 206 -7.68 13.53 -16.12
CA ALA A 206 -6.35 13.34 -16.67
C ALA A 206 -6.17 14.25 -17.88
N MET A 207 -5.31 15.27 -17.77
CA MET A 207 -4.98 16.16 -18.88
C MET A 207 -3.89 15.55 -19.74
N SER A 208 -3.78 16.02 -20.99
CA SER A 208 -2.60 15.74 -21.80
C SER A 208 -1.34 16.26 -21.10
N ASP A 209 -0.21 15.62 -21.31
CA ASP A 209 1.10 16.03 -20.78
C ASP A 209 1.39 15.67 -19.31
N GLY A 210 0.71 14.64 -18.77
CA GLY A 210 1.03 14.07 -17.46
C GLY A 210 0.51 14.86 -16.25
N MET A 211 -0.49 15.71 -16.45
CA MET A 211 -1.17 16.44 -15.40
C MET A 211 -2.51 15.77 -15.07
N THR A 212 -2.82 15.65 -13.80
CA THR A 212 -4.14 15.21 -13.31
C THR A 212 -4.65 16.22 -12.28
N VAL A 213 -5.91 16.55 -12.36
CA VAL A 213 -6.62 17.35 -11.34
C VAL A 213 -7.74 16.48 -10.79
N SER A 214 -7.90 16.45 -9.48
CA SER A 214 -9.05 15.82 -8.84
C SER A 214 -9.70 16.74 -7.82
N VAL A 215 -10.98 16.50 -7.62
CA VAL A 215 -11.78 17.12 -6.55
C VAL A 215 -12.50 15.99 -5.85
N GLU A 216 -12.39 15.99 -4.56
CA GLU A 216 -13.06 15.06 -3.65
C GLU A 216 -13.95 15.81 -2.69
N GLU A 217 -15.10 15.26 -2.40
CA GLU A 217 -16.02 15.75 -1.38
C GLU A 217 -16.34 14.60 -0.42
N SER A 218 -16.05 14.80 0.84
CA SER A 218 -16.34 13.87 1.92
C SER A 218 -16.82 14.64 3.15
N GLU A 219 -18.00 14.30 3.68
CA GLU A 219 -18.57 14.87 4.90
C GLU A 219 -18.68 16.42 4.89
N GLY A 220 -18.84 17.03 3.72
CA GLY A 220 -18.91 18.48 3.56
C GLY A 220 -17.56 19.17 3.50
N VAL A 221 -16.45 18.45 3.50
CA VAL A 221 -15.11 18.96 3.20
C VAL A 221 -14.83 18.72 1.73
N VAL A 222 -14.35 19.72 1.03
CA VAL A 222 -13.92 19.64 -0.36
C VAL A 222 -12.40 19.70 -0.42
N GLU A 223 -11.80 18.69 -1.01
CA GLU A 223 -10.38 18.64 -1.30
C GLU A 223 -10.13 18.76 -2.80
N ALA A 224 -9.12 19.53 -3.17
CA ALA A 224 -8.64 19.64 -4.54
C ALA A 224 -7.17 19.22 -4.61
N SER A 225 -6.85 18.35 -5.55
CA SER A 225 -5.47 17.94 -5.79
C SER A 225 -5.04 18.18 -7.23
N LEU A 226 -3.76 18.46 -7.39
CA LEU A 226 -3.07 18.59 -8.66
C LEU A 226 -1.83 17.72 -8.63
N SER A 227 -1.70 16.80 -9.57
CA SER A 227 -0.48 16.05 -9.81
C SER A 227 0.06 16.33 -11.20
N TYR A 228 1.37 16.39 -11.30
CA TYR A 228 2.09 16.56 -12.57
C TYR A 228 3.28 15.62 -12.62
N SER A 229 3.44 14.89 -13.70
CA SER A 229 4.59 14.02 -13.93
C SER A 229 5.10 14.17 -15.36
N SER A 230 6.36 14.53 -15.52
CA SER A 230 7.01 14.66 -16.82
C SER A 230 8.49 14.33 -16.74
N GLY A 231 8.90 13.29 -17.49
CA GLY A 231 10.27 12.80 -17.45
C GLY A 231 10.66 12.32 -16.06
N ALA A 232 11.66 12.95 -15.47
CA ALA A 232 12.16 12.61 -14.12
C ALA A 232 11.48 13.38 -12.98
N ILE A 233 10.57 14.30 -13.28
CA ILE A 233 9.95 15.19 -12.26
C ILE A 233 8.53 14.77 -12.01
N SER A 234 8.14 14.69 -10.72
CA SER A 234 6.76 14.59 -10.27
C SER A 234 6.50 15.67 -9.21
N VAL A 235 5.35 16.30 -9.28
CA VAL A 235 4.90 17.33 -8.32
C VAL A 235 3.48 17.00 -7.90
N GLY A 236 3.19 17.08 -6.62
CA GLY A 236 1.86 16.96 -6.03
C GLY A 236 1.52 18.21 -5.21
N VAL A 237 0.30 18.66 -5.28
CA VAL A 237 -0.26 19.70 -4.40
C VAL A 237 -1.69 19.31 -4.08
N THR A 238 -2.02 19.30 -2.80
CA THR A 238 -3.36 19.03 -2.28
C THR A 238 -3.77 20.17 -1.36
N ALA A 239 -5.04 20.53 -1.36
CA ALA A 239 -5.60 21.50 -0.43
C ALA A 239 -7.08 21.22 -0.18
N ASN A 240 -7.55 21.38 1.06
CA ASN A 240 -8.95 21.23 1.43
C ASN A 240 -9.52 22.50 2.07
N ASP A 241 -10.84 22.54 2.19
CA ASP A 241 -11.59 23.64 2.80
C ASP A 241 -12.10 23.31 4.22
N ALA A 242 -11.44 22.34 4.90
CA ALA A 242 -11.73 22.03 6.29
C ALA A 242 -11.54 23.26 7.20
N THR A 243 -12.08 23.21 8.40
CA THR A 243 -12.03 24.33 9.36
C THR A 243 -10.61 24.87 9.62
N ASN A 244 -9.58 24.04 9.41
CA ASN A 244 -8.17 24.42 9.59
C ASN A 244 -7.43 24.58 8.25
N GLU A 245 -8.12 24.52 7.10
CA GLU A 245 -7.54 24.64 5.75
C GLU A 245 -6.20 23.90 5.62
N GLU A 246 -6.25 22.61 5.36
CA GLU A 246 -5.03 21.80 5.21
C GLU A 246 -4.51 21.88 3.77
N TRP A 247 -3.22 21.92 3.63
CA TRP A 247 -2.55 21.84 2.33
C TRP A 247 -1.20 21.16 2.44
N GLU A 248 -0.78 20.54 1.35
CA GLU A 248 0.51 19.91 1.21
C GLU A 248 1.08 20.11 -0.19
N ALA A 249 2.39 20.12 -0.29
CA ALA A 249 3.10 20.20 -1.57
C ALA A 249 4.33 19.31 -1.53
N THR A 250 4.46 18.47 -2.56
CA THR A 250 5.56 17.52 -2.70
C THR A 250 6.19 17.62 -4.08
N MET A 251 7.48 17.33 -4.17
CA MET A 251 8.18 17.15 -5.44
C MET A 251 9.13 15.97 -5.34
N ALA A 252 9.13 15.13 -6.36
CA ALA A 252 10.08 14.04 -6.53
C ALA A 252 10.89 14.23 -7.82
N TYR A 253 12.16 13.88 -7.76
CA TYR A 253 13.05 13.85 -8.93
C TYR A 253 13.73 12.49 -9.04
N ASP A 254 13.43 11.77 -10.11
CA ASP A 254 14.07 10.48 -10.39
C ASP A 254 15.54 10.70 -10.80
N LEU A 255 16.45 10.22 -9.97
CA LEU A 255 17.90 10.26 -10.19
C LEU A 255 18.38 9.10 -11.06
N GLY A 256 17.49 8.15 -11.37
CA GLY A 256 17.81 6.92 -12.07
C GLY A 256 18.40 5.84 -11.15
N GLY A 257 18.37 4.59 -11.65
CA GLY A 257 18.93 3.46 -10.91
C GLY A 257 18.18 3.09 -9.62
N GLY A 258 16.90 3.44 -9.53
CA GLY A 258 16.08 3.22 -8.33
C GLY A 258 16.20 4.31 -7.26
N ALA A 259 16.90 5.41 -7.52
CA ALA A 259 17.07 6.52 -6.58
C ALA A 259 16.16 7.70 -6.93
N THR A 260 15.53 8.30 -5.91
CA THR A 260 14.64 9.47 -6.03
C THR A 260 15.00 10.49 -4.97
N PHE A 261 15.10 11.75 -5.37
CA PHE A 261 15.17 12.88 -4.43
C PHE A 261 13.76 13.40 -4.17
N ASN A 262 13.38 13.52 -2.91
CA ASN A 262 12.07 13.99 -2.48
C ASN A 262 12.21 15.26 -1.63
N ILE A 263 11.28 16.19 -1.79
CA ILE A 263 11.11 17.37 -0.96
C ILE A 263 9.63 17.65 -0.76
N GLY A 264 9.22 18.07 0.41
CA GLY A 264 7.83 18.40 0.71
C GLY A 264 7.68 19.35 1.89
N THR A 265 6.51 19.97 1.95
CA THR A 265 6.08 20.83 3.05
C THR A 265 4.54 20.86 3.11
N ASN A 266 3.99 21.03 4.30
CA ASN A 266 2.55 21.12 4.55
C ASN A 266 2.18 22.32 5.43
N GLN A 267 0.88 22.50 5.72
CA GLN A 267 0.32 23.58 6.54
C GLN A 267 0.86 23.63 7.98
N ASP A 268 1.30 22.52 8.53
CA ASP A 268 1.82 22.43 9.89
C ASP A 268 3.32 22.79 9.99
N ASP A 269 3.89 23.34 8.91
CA ASP A 269 5.32 23.60 8.79
C ASP A 269 6.20 22.33 8.87
N THR A 270 5.59 21.13 8.68
CA THR A 270 6.37 19.91 8.50
C THR A 270 7.09 20.00 7.16
N THR A 271 8.39 19.73 7.16
CA THR A 271 9.22 19.82 5.96
C THR A 271 10.21 18.67 5.90
N PHE A 272 10.46 18.20 4.68
CA PHE A 272 11.50 17.20 4.44
C PHE A 272 12.26 17.45 3.16
N ALA A 273 13.50 16.96 3.12
CA ALA A 273 14.28 16.86 1.89
C ALA A 273 15.23 15.66 2.01
N GLY A 274 15.14 14.70 1.10
CA GLY A 274 15.96 13.49 1.22
C GLY A 274 16.05 12.70 -0.08
N VAL A 275 16.86 11.66 -0.05
CA VAL A 275 17.00 10.68 -1.13
C VAL A 275 16.52 9.33 -0.64
N GLY A 276 15.57 8.76 -1.37
CA GLY A 276 15.18 7.36 -1.26
C GLY A 276 15.79 6.53 -2.39
N PHE A 277 15.98 5.25 -2.17
CA PHE A 277 16.43 4.32 -3.20
C PHE A 277 15.80 2.94 -3.00
N SER A 278 15.64 2.21 -4.11
CA SER A 278 15.15 0.83 -4.12
C SER A 278 16.03 -0.04 -5.04
N PHE A 279 16.11 -1.33 -4.77
CA PHE A 279 16.88 -2.30 -5.56
C PHE A 279 16.25 -3.69 -5.52
#